data_2a2e0beab11d31beeac88051775487bf
#
_entry.id   2a2e0beab11d31beeac88051775487bf
#
_cell.length_a   1.000
_cell.length_b   1.000
_cell.length_c   1.000
_cell.angle_alpha   90.00
_cell.angle_beta   90.00
_cell.angle_gamma   90.00
#
_symmetry.space_group_name_H-M   'P 1'
#
loop_
_entity.id
_entity.type
_entity.pdbx_description
1 polymer ?
#
loop_
_entity_poly.entity_id
_entity_poly.type
_entity_poly.pdbx_seq_one_letter_code
_entity_poly.pdbx_strand_id
1 'polypeptide(L)'
;ERENVLQIIEQVVSLTTEQRKDFAEVLQRSQLQYIVEAISVIEKRVSVIEELKRIVFDYSTFANERNHIQKLIEQHFWLFGEQYHMLTADKNMRVSLREFERITAQPPTDDTVSISEREALQRMDIFLYSQQVLNNSSSEMLIVELKAPRVKLSIDVFNQIVRYANTIRKEP
;
A
#
# COMPACT_ATOMS: atom_id res chain seq x y z
N GLU A 1 36.15 -10.28 5.69
CA GLU A 1 35.90 -10.42 4.23
C GLU A 1 36.03 -11.89 3.77
N ARG A 2 37.09 -12.62 4.17
CA ARG A 2 37.30 -14.01 3.78
C ARG A 2 36.21 -14.96 4.30
N GLU A 3 35.73 -14.76 5.53
CA GLU A 3 34.63 -15.50 6.13
C GLU A 3 33.31 -15.31 5.37
N ASN A 4 33.01 -14.08 4.97
CA ASN A 4 31.78 -13.79 4.22
C ASN A 4 31.78 -14.47 2.84
N VAL A 5 32.93 -14.51 2.17
CA VAL A 5 33.08 -15.22 0.89
C VAL A 5 32.89 -16.72 1.06
N LEU A 6 33.46 -17.32 2.11
CA LEU A 6 33.28 -18.74 2.41
C LEU A 6 31.80 -19.08 2.68
N GLN A 7 31.10 -18.24 3.46
CA GLN A 7 29.66 -18.43 3.69
C GLN A 7 28.85 -18.39 2.40
N ILE A 8 29.15 -17.45 1.48
CA ILE A 8 28.48 -17.39 0.18
C ILE A 8 28.72 -18.67 -0.62
N ILE A 9 29.97 -19.14 -0.66
CA ILE A 9 30.32 -20.39 -1.36
C ILE A 9 29.58 -21.59 -0.76
N GLU A 10 29.52 -21.70 0.55
CA GLU A 10 28.79 -22.77 1.24
C GLU A 10 27.29 -22.76 0.89
N GLN A 11 26.67 -21.58 0.86
CA GLN A 11 25.27 -21.44 0.46
C GLN A 11 25.06 -21.89 -1.00
N VAL A 12 25.92 -21.48 -1.92
CA VAL A 12 25.84 -21.88 -3.33
C VAL A 12 26.06 -23.40 -3.50
N VAL A 13 26.99 -23.98 -2.76
CA VAL A 13 27.26 -25.41 -2.82
C VAL A 13 26.10 -26.24 -2.26
N SER A 14 25.36 -25.71 -1.28
CA SER A 14 24.18 -26.35 -0.69
C SER A 14 22.98 -26.45 -1.63
N LEU A 15 22.95 -25.65 -2.70
CA LEU A 15 21.89 -25.68 -3.70
C LEU A 15 21.89 -27.01 -4.47
N THR A 16 20.72 -27.45 -4.93
CA THR A 16 20.61 -28.56 -5.87
C THR A 16 21.29 -28.23 -7.20
N THR A 17 21.56 -29.24 -8.01
CA THR A 17 22.18 -29.05 -9.34
C THR A 17 21.32 -28.15 -10.23
N GLU A 18 19.99 -28.28 -10.17
CA GLU A 18 19.05 -27.47 -10.92
C GLU A 18 19.09 -26.02 -10.44
N GLN A 19 18.97 -25.79 -9.13
CA GLN A 19 19.05 -24.45 -8.55
C GLN A 19 20.38 -23.74 -8.86
N ARG A 20 21.50 -24.49 -8.86
CA ARG A 20 22.80 -23.91 -9.27
C ARG A 20 22.82 -23.49 -10.72
N LYS A 21 22.19 -24.27 -11.61
CA LYS A 21 22.07 -23.91 -13.02
C LYS A 21 21.24 -22.66 -13.20
N ASP A 22 20.07 -22.59 -12.58
CA ASP A 22 19.18 -21.44 -12.63
C ASP A 22 19.88 -20.18 -12.07
N PHE A 23 20.60 -20.32 -10.95
CA PHE A 23 21.37 -19.23 -10.37
C PHE A 23 22.49 -18.74 -11.30
N ALA A 24 23.22 -19.65 -11.94
CA ALA A 24 24.24 -19.29 -12.92
C ALA A 24 23.65 -18.54 -14.13
N GLU A 25 22.48 -18.98 -14.63
CA GLU A 25 21.78 -18.29 -15.72
C GLU A 25 21.35 -16.87 -15.32
N VAL A 26 20.86 -16.68 -14.09
CA VAL A 26 20.50 -15.35 -13.56
C VAL A 26 21.74 -14.45 -13.47
N LEU A 27 22.87 -14.99 -12.97
CA LEU A 27 24.13 -14.25 -12.88
C LEU A 27 24.70 -13.85 -14.24
N GLN A 28 24.47 -14.65 -15.30
CA GLN A 28 24.88 -14.28 -16.67
C GLN A 28 24.08 -13.12 -17.26
N ARG A 29 22.80 -12.98 -16.84
CA ARG A 29 21.88 -11.96 -17.37
C ARG A 29 21.80 -10.71 -16.51
N SER A 30 22.22 -10.78 -15.25
CA SER A 30 22.08 -9.71 -14.26
C SER A 30 23.39 -9.51 -13.49
N GLN A 31 23.69 -8.27 -13.14
CA GLN A 31 24.80 -7.99 -12.25
C GLN A 31 24.43 -8.45 -10.83
N LEU A 32 25.39 -9.04 -10.12
CA LEU A 32 25.19 -9.51 -8.74
C LEU A 32 24.67 -8.41 -7.81
N GLN A 33 25.08 -7.17 -8.04
CA GLN A 33 24.59 -6.01 -7.29
C GLN A 33 23.08 -5.88 -7.35
N TYR A 34 22.44 -6.02 -8.52
CA TYR A 34 20.98 -5.91 -8.66
C TYR A 34 20.26 -7.05 -7.96
N ILE A 35 20.87 -8.23 -7.92
CA ILE A 35 20.30 -9.37 -7.18
C ILE A 35 20.32 -9.07 -5.69
N VAL A 36 21.42 -8.55 -5.15
CA VAL A 36 21.55 -8.15 -3.74
C VAL A 36 20.53 -7.06 -3.38
N GLU A 37 20.39 -6.07 -4.24
CA GLU A 37 19.39 -5.00 -4.05
C GLU A 37 17.96 -5.55 -4.03
N ALA A 38 17.62 -6.44 -4.96
CA ALA A 38 16.31 -7.08 -4.99
C ALA A 38 16.02 -7.92 -3.74
N ILE A 39 16.99 -8.72 -3.28
CA ILE A 39 16.88 -9.49 -2.04
C ILE A 39 16.67 -8.54 -0.85
N SER A 40 17.44 -7.46 -0.76
CA SER A 40 17.29 -6.47 0.33
C SER A 40 15.90 -5.83 0.35
N VAL A 41 15.30 -5.57 -0.81
CA VAL A 41 13.92 -5.07 -0.90
C VAL A 41 12.94 -6.11 -0.39
N ILE A 42 13.11 -7.38 -0.78
CA ILE A 42 12.24 -8.49 -0.33
C ILE A 42 12.33 -8.65 1.20
N GLU A 43 13.54 -8.68 1.77
CA GLU A 43 13.75 -8.77 3.21
C GLU A 43 13.07 -7.65 3.99
N LYS A 44 13.19 -6.40 3.53
CA LYS A 44 12.50 -5.26 4.13
C LYS A 44 10.97 -5.44 4.09
N ARG A 45 10.44 -5.93 2.98
CA ARG A 45 8.99 -6.18 2.84
C ARG A 45 8.51 -7.30 3.77
N VAL A 46 9.25 -8.39 3.86
CA VAL A 46 8.95 -9.47 4.81
C VAL A 46 8.92 -8.94 6.24
N SER A 47 9.92 -8.14 6.63
CA SER A 47 9.97 -7.53 7.96
C SER A 47 8.74 -6.66 8.27
N VAL A 48 8.27 -5.87 7.29
CA VAL A 48 7.05 -5.06 7.43
C VAL A 48 5.81 -5.92 7.62
N ILE A 49 5.68 -7.01 6.86
CA ILE A 49 4.55 -7.94 6.99
C ILE A 49 4.58 -8.63 8.36
N GLU A 50 5.75 -9.01 8.85
CA GLU A 50 5.90 -9.60 10.18
C GLU A 50 5.58 -8.61 11.29
N GLU A 51 5.97 -7.35 11.13
CA GLU A 51 5.63 -6.28 12.07
C GLU A 51 4.11 -6.05 12.10
N LEU A 52 3.46 -5.97 10.94
CA LEU A 52 2.01 -5.85 10.86
C LEU A 52 1.31 -7.05 11.53
N LYS A 53 1.78 -8.27 11.30
CA LYS A 53 1.27 -9.47 11.97
C LYS A 53 1.39 -9.37 13.48
N ARG A 54 2.54 -8.94 14.00
CA ARG A 54 2.74 -8.74 15.45
C ARG A 54 1.78 -7.70 16.01
N ILE A 55 1.62 -6.56 15.35
CA ILE A 55 0.69 -5.51 15.78
C ILE A 55 -0.75 -6.06 15.83
N VAL A 56 -1.17 -6.81 14.83
CA VAL A 56 -2.55 -7.30 14.70
C VAL A 56 -2.84 -8.45 15.65
N PHE A 57 -1.92 -9.39 15.82
CA PHE A 57 -2.19 -10.65 16.55
C PHE A 57 -1.58 -10.67 17.96
N ASP A 58 -0.32 -10.22 18.12
CA ASP A 58 0.38 -10.34 19.39
C ASP A 58 0.09 -9.14 20.30
N TYR A 59 -0.01 -7.95 19.73
CA TYR A 59 -0.23 -6.70 20.46
C TYR A 59 -1.64 -6.12 20.28
N SER A 60 -2.59 -6.94 19.87
CA SER A 60 -3.96 -6.51 19.55
C SER A 60 -4.65 -5.71 20.64
N THR A 61 -4.34 -5.98 21.90
CA THR A 61 -4.90 -5.27 23.08
C THR A 61 -4.38 -3.83 23.20
N PHE A 62 -3.14 -3.58 22.78
CA PHE A 62 -2.46 -2.29 22.88
C PHE A 62 -2.39 -1.56 21.54
N ALA A 63 -2.64 -2.28 20.45
CA ALA A 63 -2.57 -1.71 19.11
C ALA A 63 -3.63 -0.63 18.92
N ASN A 64 -3.17 0.56 18.57
CA ASN A 64 -4.00 1.70 18.24
C ASN A 64 -4.05 1.84 16.70
N GLU A 65 -5.25 2.00 16.16
CA GLU A 65 -5.51 2.14 14.73
C GLU A 65 -4.63 3.23 14.11
N ARG A 66 -4.67 4.46 14.66
CA ARG A 66 -3.95 5.61 14.09
C ARG A 66 -2.45 5.61 14.36
N ASN A 67 -2.06 5.22 15.57
CA ASN A 67 -0.67 5.36 16.00
C ASN A 67 0.23 4.22 15.53
N HIS A 68 -0.32 3.05 15.27
CA HIS A 68 0.44 1.86 14.91
C HIS A 68 0.10 1.39 13.50
N ILE A 69 -1.14 0.97 13.25
CA ILE A 69 -1.53 0.35 11.99
C ILE A 69 -1.50 1.36 10.85
N GLN A 70 -2.14 2.51 11.03
CA GLN A 70 -2.23 3.53 9.98
C GLN A 70 -0.84 4.02 9.57
N LYS A 71 0.03 4.36 10.53
CA LYS A 71 1.39 4.83 10.22
C LYS A 71 2.23 3.80 9.48
N LEU A 72 2.10 2.52 9.87
CA LEU A 72 2.80 1.45 9.16
C LEU A 72 2.31 1.34 7.71
N ILE A 73 1.00 1.35 7.50
CA ILE A 73 0.39 1.22 6.19
C ILE A 73 0.66 2.46 5.32
N GLU A 74 0.62 3.68 5.88
CA GLU A 74 0.98 4.90 5.17
C GLU A 74 2.39 4.86 4.57
N GLN A 75 3.33 4.28 5.29
CA GLN A 75 4.71 4.12 4.81
C GLN A 75 4.87 2.94 3.84
N HIS A 76 3.93 2.00 3.86
CA HIS A 76 4.02 0.73 3.15
C HIS A 76 2.74 0.41 2.36
N PHE A 77 2.18 1.41 1.69
CA PHE A 77 0.93 1.26 0.91
C PHE A 77 1.02 0.26 -0.25
N TRP A 78 2.23 -0.15 -0.65
CA TRP A 78 2.47 -1.27 -1.57
C TRP A 78 1.82 -2.58 -1.10
N LEU A 79 1.44 -2.69 0.19
CA LEU A 79 0.67 -3.81 0.73
C LEU A 79 -0.66 -4.03 0.00
N PHE A 80 -1.22 -3.00 -0.63
CA PHE A 80 -2.45 -3.08 -1.43
C PHE A 80 -2.19 -3.33 -2.91
N GLY A 81 -0.94 -3.27 -3.35
CA GLY A 81 -0.50 -3.48 -4.72
C GLY A 81 0.46 -2.40 -5.20
N GLU A 82 1.40 -2.80 -6.05
CA GLU A 82 2.44 -1.90 -6.59
C GLU A 82 1.89 -0.79 -7.48
N GLN A 83 0.70 -1.00 -8.04
CA GLN A 83 0.05 -0.05 -8.94
C GLN A 83 -0.56 1.15 -8.20
N TYR A 84 -0.74 1.05 -6.88
CA TYR A 84 -1.36 2.13 -6.10
C TYR A 84 -0.37 3.17 -5.65
N HIS A 85 -0.81 4.40 -5.68
CA HIS A 85 -0.10 5.57 -5.16
C HIS A 85 -0.89 6.19 -4.02
N MET A 86 -0.20 6.67 -3.00
CA MET A 86 -0.83 7.36 -1.89
C MET A 86 -1.34 8.72 -2.37
N LEU A 87 -2.65 8.93 -2.28
CA LEU A 87 -3.26 10.20 -2.56
C LEU A 87 -3.33 11.07 -1.29
N THR A 88 -4.00 10.55 -0.28
CA THR A 88 -4.07 11.19 1.05
C THR A 88 -4.17 10.16 2.17
N ALA A 89 -3.71 10.56 3.35
CA ALA A 89 -3.88 9.80 4.59
C ALA A 89 -4.38 10.74 5.71
N ASP A 90 -5.33 10.28 6.49
CA ASP A 90 -5.97 11.01 7.60
C ASP A 90 -6.44 12.43 7.20
N LYS A 91 -7.00 12.58 6.00
CA LYS A 91 -7.54 13.85 5.50
C LYS A 91 -9.04 13.78 5.36
N ASN A 92 -9.68 14.95 5.40
CA ASN A 92 -11.11 15.02 5.11
C ASN A 92 -11.38 14.85 3.61
N MET A 93 -12.60 14.45 3.28
CA MET A 93 -13.04 14.15 1.92
C MET A 93 -12.75 15.31 0.94
N ARG A 94 -13.02 16.55 1.35
CA ARG A 94 -12.78 17.74 0.51
C ARG A 94 -11.31 17.88 0.10
N VAL A 95 -10.40 17.66 1.04
CA VAL A 95 -8.95 17.72 0.74
C VAL A 95 -8.54 16.60 -0.18
N SER A 96 -9.07 15.40 0.06
CA SER A 96 -8.74 14.22 -0.74
C SER A 96 -9.22 14.33 -2.18
N LEU A 97 -10.41 14.87 -2.40
CA LEU A 97 -10.95 15.12 -3.74
C LEU A 97 -10.17 16.19 -4.50
N ARG A 98 -9.82 17.30 -3.85
CA ARG A 98 -8.99 18.34 -4.48
C ARG A 98 -7.61 17.80 -4.90
N GLU A 99 -7.02 16.93 -4.09
CA GLU A 99 -5.75 16.33 -4.45
C GLU A 99 -5.90 15.36 -5.63
N PHE A 100 -7.00 14.62 -5.69
CA PHE A 100 -7.33 13.76 -6.82
C PHE A 100 -7.50 14.59 -8.12
N GLU A 101 -8.29 15.65 -8.10
CA GLU A 101 -8.46 16.57 -9.24
C GLU A 101 -7.12 17.13 -9.72
N ARG A 102 -6.26 17.54 -8.80
CA ARG A 102 -4.93 18.07 -9.11
C ARG A 102 -4.05 17.05 -9.85
N ILE A 103 -4.10 15.77 -9.45
CA ILE A 103 -3.27 14.72 -10.05
C ILE A 103 -3.83 14.26 -11.39
N THR A 104 -5.14 14.18 -11.53
CA THR A 104 -5.78 13.73 -12.77
C THR A 104 -5.87 14.83 -13.83
N ALA A 105 -5.42 16.05 -13.51
CA ALA A 105 -5.52 17.22 -14.38
C ALA A 105 -6.95 17.46 -14.93
N GLN A 106 -7.96 16.99 -14.23
CA GLN A 106 -9.33 17.34 -14.55
C GLN A 106 -9.51 18.81 -14.20
N PRO A 107 -10.02 19.64 -15.13
CA PRO A 107 -10.32 21.01 -14.79
C PRO A 107 -11.31 21.02 -13.64
N PRO A 108 -11.13 21.88 -12.63
CA PRO A 108 -12.14 22.06 -11.60
C PRO A 108 -13.45 22.37 -12.31
N THR A 109 -14.41 21.48 -12.21
CA THR A 109 -15.75 21.77 -12.70
C THR A 109 -16.27 22.90 -11.85
N ASP A 110 -16.62 24.01 -12.50
CA ASP A 110 -17.11 25.26 -11.87
C ASP A 110 -18.45 25.04 -11.12
N ASP A 111 -19.09 23.93 -11.41
CA ASP A 111 -20.13 23.35 -10.59
C ASP A 111 -19.48 22.67 -9.38
N THR A 112 -19.29 23.47 -8.34
CA THR A 112 -18.98 22.97 -7.01
C THR A 112 -19.94 21.84 -6.70
N VAL A 113 -19.47 20.60 -6.83
CA VAL A 113 -20.26 19.46 -6.43
C VAL A 113 -20.72 19.74 -5.01
N SER A 114 -22.01 19.75 -4.83
CA SER A 114 -22.66 20.07 -3.57
C SER A 114 -22.51 18.88 -2.60
N ILE A 115 -21.25 18.56 -2.25
CA ILE A 115 -21.01 17.71 -1.09
C ILE A 115 -21.54 18.48 0.10
N SER A 116 -22.46 17.88 0.83
CA SER A 116 -22.93 18.49 2.07
C SER A 116 -21.71 18.77 2.97
N GLU A 117 -21.75 19.86 3.74
CA GLU A 117 -20.65 20.18 4.67
C GLU A 117 -20.30 18.99 5.58
N ARG A 118 -21.29 18.21 5.96
CA ARG A 118 -21.11 17.01 6.78
C ARG A 118 -20.31 15.91 6.05
N GLU A 119 -20.54 15.69 4.78
CA GLU A 119 -19.79 14.72 3.95
C GLU A 119 -18.37 15.23 3.69
N ALA A 120 -18.20 16.50 3.42
CA ALA A 120 -16.92 17.14 3.17
C ALA A 120 -15.96 17.06 4.36
N LEU A 121 -16.47 17.00 5.57
CA LEU A 121 -15.69 16.90 6.82
C LEU A 121 -15.41 15.47 7.25
N GLN A 122 -15.98 14.45 6.60
CA GLN A 122 -15.67 13.05 6.89
C GLN A 122 -14.21 12.77 6.57
N ARG A 123 -13.51 12.09 7.47
CA ARG A 123 -12.10 11.74 7.31
C ARG A 123 -11.98 10.30 6.84
N MET A 124 -11.16 10.11 5.83
CA MET A 124 -10.74 8.79 5.36
C MET A 124 -9.38 8.47 5.94
N ASP A 125 -9.17 7.24 6.38
CA ASP A 125 -7.88 6.83 6.91
C ASP A 125 -6.83 6.84 5.81
N ILE A 126 -7.10 6.15 4.68
CA ILE A 126 -6.19 6.09 3.54
C ILE A 126 -6.98 6.12 2.24
N PHE A 127 -6.52 6.94 1.32
CA PHE A 127 -7.03 7.02 -0.03
C PHE A 127 -5.90 6.84 -1.03
N LEU A 128 -6.02 5.80 -1.86
CA LEU A 128 -5.04 5.44 -2.89
C LEU A 128 -5.68 5.56 -4.27
N TYR A 129 -4.86 5.78 -5.28
CA TYR A 129 -5.30 5.73 -6.66
C TYR A 129 -4.29 4.96 -7.52
N SER A 130 -4.79 4.39 -8.61
CA SER A 130 -4.00 3.76 -9.66
C SER A 130 -4.50 4.25 -11.00
N GLN A 131 -3.58 4.59 -11.89
CA GLN A 131 -3.89 4.92 -13.27
C GLN A 131 -3.33 3.82 -14.18
N GLN A 132 -4.20 3.02 -14.76
CA GLN A 132 -3.79 2.01 -15.73
C GLN A 132 -3.83 2.61 -17.14
N VAL A 133 -2.67 2.68 -17.79
CA VAL A 133 -2.48 3.24 -19.13
C VAL A 133 -2.64 2.15 -20.22
N LEU A 134 -3.41 1.12 -19.98
CA LEU A 134 -3.64 0.06 -20.97
C LEU A 134 -4.99 0.26 -21.68
N ASN A 135 -4.93 0.76 -22.91
CA ASN A 135 -6.02 0.82 -23.94
C ASN A 135 -7.30 1.61 -23.62
N ASN A 136 -7.63 1.88 -22.38
CA ASN A 136 -8.63 2.82 -21.92
C ASN A 136 -8.10 3.40 -20.62
N SER A 137 -7.93 4.71 -20.55
CA SER A 137 -7.47 5.41 -19.34
C SER A 137 -8.51 5.24 -18.22
N SER A 138 -8.46 4.12 -17.53
CA SER A 138 -9.29 3.88 -16.36
C SER A 138 -8.50 4.22 -15.11
N SER A 139 -9.07 5.07 -14.27
CA SER A 139 -8.54 5.35 -12.94
C SER A 139 -9.25 4.45 -11.93
N GLU A 140 -8.48 3.76 -11.11
CA GLU A 140 -9.00 2.97 -10.01
C GLU A 140 -8.70 3.68 -8.69
N MET A 141 -9.70 3.80 -7.85
CA MET A 141 -9.57 4.40 -6.52
C MET A 141 -9.81 3.34 -5.45
N LEU A 142 -8.95 3.33 -4.44
CA LEU A 142 -9.07 2.43 -3.30
C LEU A 142 -9.18 3.25 -2.02
N ILE A 143 -10.30 3.08 -1.33
CA ILE A 143 -10.53 3.63 0.00
C ILE A 143 -10.25 2.55 1.02
N VAL A 144 -9.38 2.84 1.97
CA VAL A 144 -9.05 1.94 3.07
C VAL A 144 -9.48 2.59 4.37
N GLU A 145 -10.39 1.94 5.06
CA GLU A 145 -10.83 2.29 6.41
C GLU A 145 -10.25 1.28 7.38
N LEU A 146 -9.47 1.74 8.32
CA LEU A 146 -8.78 0.92 9.29
C LEU A 146 -9.60 0.83 10.58
N LYS A 147 -9.46 -0.27 11.28
CA LYS A 147 -10.00 -0.44 12.63
C LYS A 147 -8.99 -1.14 13.52
N ALA A 148 -8.97 -0.77 14.79
CA ALA A 148 -8.11 -1.46 15.75
C ALA A 148 -8.44 -2.96 15.78
N PRO A 149 -7.46 -3.86 15.95
CA PRO A 149 -7.65 -5.31 15.81
C PRO A 149 -8.75 -5.90 16.70
N ARG A 150 -9.02 -5.27 17.85
CA ARG A 150 -10.08 -5.67 18.80
C ARG A 150 -11.47 -5.23 18.39
N VAL A 151 -11.60 -4.37 17.39
CA VAL A 151 -12.89 -3.84 16.94
C VAL A 151 -13.54 -4.84 16.00
N LYS A 152 -14.75 -5.29 16.36
CA LYS A 152 -15.56 -6.13 15.46
C LYS A 152 -16.13 -5.27 14.34
N LEU A 153 -15.99 -5.74 13.12
CA LEU A 153 -16.62 -5.10 11.97
C LEU A 153 -18.13 -5.21 12.10
N SER A 154 -18.80 -4.06 12.01
CA SER A 154 -20.25 -3.94 12.03
C SER A 154 -20.77 -3.40 10.70
N ILE A 155 -22.09 -3.48 10.53
CA ILE A 155 -22.76 -2.88 9.38
C ILE A 155 -22.52 -1.37 9.30
N ASP A 156 -22.31 -0.70 10.43
CA ASP A 156 -22.05 0.75 10.45
C ASP A 156 -20.69 1.08 9.86
N VAL A 157 -19.66 0.27 10.13
CA VAL A 157 -18.33 0.39 9.52
C VAL A 157 -18.42 0.20 8.01
N PHE A 158 -19.15 -0.80 7.57
CA PHE A 158 -19.39 -1.02 6.13
C PHE A 158 -20.13 0.17 5.50
N ASN A 159 -21.20 0.65 6.13
CA ASN A 159 -21.94 1.80 5.65
C ASN A 159 -21.09 3.09 5.60
N GLN A 160 -20.07 3.22 6.44
CA GLN A 160 -19.12 4.32 6.38
C GLN A 160 -18.35 4.30 5.05
N ILE A 161 -17.80 3.15 4.66
CA ILE A 161 -17.09 3.00 3.38
C ILE A 161 -18.02 3.24 2.19
N VAL A 162 -19.24 2.70 2.25
CA VAL A 162 -20.24 2.91 1.18
C VAL A 162 -20.58 4.40 1.02
N ARG A 163 -20.70 5.14 2.12
CA ARG A 163 -20.89 6.60 2.05
C ARG A 163 -19.72 7.29 1.36
N TYR A 164 -18.49 6.96 1.71
CA TYR A 164 -17.30 7.51 1.04
C TYR A 164 -17.31 7.24 -0.46
N ALA A 165 -17.54 5.99 -0.85
CA ALA A 165 -17.59 5.59 -2.26
C ALA A 165 -18.72 6.32 -3.02
N ASN A 166 -19.89 6.47 -2.42
CA ASN A 166 -20.99 7.19 -3.04
C ASN A 166 -20.72 8.70 -3.17
N THR A 167 -20.03 9.29 -2.21
CA THR A 167 -19.64 10.70 -2.28
C THR A 167 -18.65 10.91 -3.44
N ILE A 168 -17.64 10.08 -3.56
CA ILE A 168 -16.65 10.17 -4.65
C ILE A 168 -17.28 9.93 -6.02
N ARG A 169 -18.23 8.99 -6.15
CA ARG A 169 -18.93 8.72 -7.42
C ARG A 169 -19.85 9.82 -7.90
N LYS A 170 -20.26 10.73 -7.03
CA LYS A 170 -21.08 11.90 -7.41
C LYS A 170 -20.23 13.02 -8.03
N GLU A 171 -18.91 12.90 -7.89
CA GLU A 171 -17.98 13.79 -8.56
C GLU A 171 -17.78 13.28 -10.00
N PRO A 172 -17.93 14.10 -11.04
CA PRO A 172 -17.78 13.69 -12.44
C PRO A 172 -16.33 13.39 -12.81
#